data_46109b567931d5e3466d48bce41a8871
#
_entry.id   46109b567931d5e3466d48bce41a8871
#
_cell.length_a   1.000
_cell.length_b   1.000
_cell.length_c   1.000
_cell.angle_alpha   90.00
_cell.angle_beta   90.00
_cell.angle_gamma   90.00
#
_symmetry.space_group_name_H-M   'P 1'
#
loop_
_entity.id
_entity.type
_entity.pdbx_description
1 polymer ?
#
loop_
_entity_poly.entity_id
_entity_poly.type
_entity_poly.pdbx_seq_one_letter_code
_entity_poly.pdbx_strand_id
1 'polypeptide(L)'
;MNSTVKPENDIAGTATQRPLLSRDFVLLVAGQGISLFGNMMLRFAMSMWVLDKTGSATIFASVLAISIVPTILLSPFGGVLADRVNRRTIMVALDAISAVLVLASAIVFATTGFHIVAIATMQVLLAVLGAFETPTVQAALPQMFRQYGPATMRQGMAVINQVQQLSSLLPSFLGGVLYAMFGIRLMMIIAIASFAGAAALECFIRLSAPDRGDEELPTPLEDLKAGVRFLIKDRPNVFRLLLFAAALNFVLIGYSGVGFPYTIRTVLGFDATVYGIADGLIGVSG
;
A
#
# COMPACT_ATOMS: atom_id res chain seq x y z
N MET A 1 30.96 49.14 38.70
CA MET A 1 30.02 48.06 38.97
C MET A 1 29.81 47.30 37.64
N ASN A 2 30.60 46.25 37.48
CA ASN A 2 30.62 45.42 36.28
C ASN A 2 29.61 44.32 36.42
N SER A 3 28.48 44.36 35.70
CA SER A 3 27.57 43.25 35.56
C SER A 3 27.96 42.45 34.30
N THR A 4 28.73 41.39 34.53
CA THR A 4 29.02 40.34 33.52
C THR A 4 27.73 39.61 33.19
N VAL A 5 27.19 39.93 32.01
CA VAL A 5 26.16 39.12 31.36
C VAL A 5 26.83 37.81 30.94
N LYS A 6 26.41 36.73 31.60
CA LYS A 6 26.78 35.36 31.26
C LYS A 6 26.11 35.03 29.93
N PRO A 7 26.80 34.54 28.91
CA PRO A 7 26.14 34.11 27.70
C PRO A 7 25.33 32.83 28.00
N GLU A 8 24.03 32.93 27.81
CA GLU A 8 23.09 31.83 27.78
C GLU A 8 23.27 31.06 26.48
N ASN A 9 24.39 30.34 26.40
CA ASN A 9 24.68 29.37 25.35
C ASN A 9 24.74 27.98 25.98
N ASP A 10 24.13 27.02 25.30
CA ASP A 10 24.14 25.59 25.50
C ASP A 10 22.92 24.96 26.19
N ILE A 11 21.75 25.11 25.56
CA ILE A 11 20.79 24.02 25.51
C ILE A 11 20.35 23.82 24.03
N ALA A 12 21.30 23.76 23.13
CA ALA A 12 21.14 22.96 21.92
C ALA A 12 21.56 21.55 22.27
N GLY A 13 20.66 20.80 22.92
CA GLY A 13 20.82 19.38 23.07
C GLY A 13 21.06 18.81 21.67
N THR A 14 22.28 18.28 21.46
CA THR A 14 22.62 17.47 20.31
C THR A 14 21.65 16.28 20.29
N ALA A 15 20.50 16.51 19.66
CA ALA A 15 19.60 15.43 19.26
C ALA A 15 20.48 14.52 18.37
N THR A 16 20.97 13.43 18.95
CA THR A 16 21.70 12.39 18.23
C THR A 16 20.80 11.93 17.11
N GLN A 17 21.01 12.51 15.89
CA GLN A 17 20.28 12.11 14.71
C GLN A 17 20.57 10.63 14.51
N ARG A 18 19.60 9.78 14.76
CA ARG A 18 19.70 8.40 14.30
C ARG A 18 19.84 8.45 12.80
N PRO A 19 20.84 7.82 12.22
CA PRO A 19 20.95 7.75 10.77
C PRO A 19 19.68 7.07 10.24
N LEU A 20 19.20 7.50 9.08
CA LEU A 20 18.12 6.85 8.32
C LEU A 20 18.38 5.35 8.10
N LEU A 21 19.60 4.91 8.31
CA LEU A 21 20.05 3.51 8.30
C LEU A 21 19.90 2.83 9.68
N SER A 22 19.04 3.34 10.59
CA SER A 22 18.75 2.58 11.82
C SER A 22 18.15 1.22 11.46
N ARG A 23 18.55 0.19 12.21
CA ARG A 23 18.11 -1.19 11.98
C ARG A 23 16.59 -1.30 11.83
N ASP A 24 15.84 -0.65 12.72
CA ASP A 24 14.38 -0.73 12.74
C ASP A 24 13.76 -0.07 11.51
N PHE A 25 14.31 1.07 11.05
CA PHE A 25 13.83 1.73 9.83
C PHE A 25 14.18 0.93 8.58
N VAL A 26 15.38 0.36 8.49
CA VAL A 26 15.75 -0.51 7.36
C VAL A 26 14.87 -1.75 7.30
N LEU A 27 14.56 -2.37 8.44
CA LEU A 27 13.64 -3.52 8.50
C LEU A 27 12.23 -3.12 8.07
N LEU A 28 11.72 -1.95 8.50
CA LEU A 28 10.43 -1.44 8.06
C LEU A 28 10.39 -1.21 6.54
N VAL A 29 11.40 -0.52 6.01
CA VAL A 29 11.48 -0.21 4.57
C VAL A 29 11.60 -1.48 3.73
N ALA A 30 12.44 -2.43 4.17
CA ALA A 30 12.61 -3.70 3.48
C ALA A 30 11.35 -4.58 3.55
N GLY A 31 10.73 -4.71 4.73
CA GLY A 31 9.48 -5.44 4.92
C GLY A 31 8.37 -4.87 4.02
N GLN A 32 8.14 -3.57 4.11
CA GLN A 32 7.15 -2.89 3.27
C GLN A 32 7.44 -3.00 1.77
N GLY A 33 8.70 -2.83 1.36
CA GLY A 33 9.07 -2.96 -0.05
C GLY A 33 8.81 -4.36 -0.59
N ILE A 34 9.13 -5.39 0.17
CA ILE A 34 8.93 -6.80 -0.20
C ILE A 34 7.42 -7.14 -0.22
N SER A 35 6.65 -6.71 0.80
CA SER A 35 5.21 -6.91 0.88
C SER A 35 4.49 -6.25 -0.30
N LEU A 36 4.75 -4.97 -0.55
CA LEU A 36 4.18 -4.21 -1.67
C LEU A 36 4.55 -4.83 -3.02
N PHE A 37 5.81 -5.24 -3.21
CA PHE A 37 6.24 -5.91 -4.42
C PHE A 37 5.45 -7.19 -4.67
N GLY A 38 5.33 -8.06 -3.66
CA GLY A 38 4.55 -9.31 -3.75
C GLY A 38 3.07 -9.04 -4.06
N ASN A 39 2.48 -8.05 -3.42
CA ASN A 39 1.09 -7.64 -3.65
C ASN A 39 0.88 -7.16 -5.09
N MET A 40 1.76 -6.28 -5.61
CA MET A 40 1.65 -5.76 -6.97
C MET A 40 1.90 -6.83 -8.02
N MET A 41 2.86 -7.74 -7.80
CA MET A 41 3.09 -8.92 -8.65
C MET A 41 1.84 -9.80 -8.73
N LEU A 42 1.20 -10.06 -7.58
CA LEU A 42 -0.02 -10.87 -7.53
C LEU A 42 -1.19 -10.17 -8.24
N ARG A 43 -1.38 -8.88 -8.00
CA ARG A 43 -2.42 -8.07 -8.67
C ARG A 43 -2.25 -8.09 -10.18
N PHE A 44 -1.03 -7.86 -10.67
CA PHE A 44 -0.70 -7.94 -12.09
C PHE A 44 -1.07 -9.32 -12.66
N ALA A 45 -0.59 -10.38 -12.02
CA ALA A 45 -0.81 -11.74 -12.48
C ALA A 45 -2.30 -12.16 -12.48
N MET A 46 -3.06 -11.79 -11.45
CA MET A 46 -4.50 -12.04 -11.37
C MET A 46 -5.25 -11.31 -12.46
N SER A 47 -4.86 -10.05 -12.73
CA SER A 47 -5.41 -9.25 -13.81
C SER A 47 -5.21 -9.93 -15.18
N MET A 48 -3.99 -10.39 -15.45
CA MET A 48 -3.68 -11.09 -16.69
C MET A 48 -4.41 -12.43 -16.78
N TRP A 49 -4.47 -13.19 -15.68
CA TRP A 49 -5.14 -14.48 -15.65
C TRP A 49 -6.65 -14.38 -15.90
N VAL A 50 -7.32 -13.37 -15.28
CA VAL A 50 -8.74 -13.10 -15.54
C VAL A 50 -8.95 -12.72 -17.02
N LEU A 51 -8.12 -11.83 -17.55
CA LEU A 51 -8.24 -11.38 -18.95
C LEU A 51 -7.98 -12.53 -19.94
N ASP A 52 -6.95 -13.33 -19.73
CA ASP A 52 -6.61 -14.49 -20.58
C ASP A 52 -7.72 -15.57 -20.59
N LYS A 53 -8.40 -15.77 -19.45
CA LYS A 53 -9.44 -16.80 -19.33
C LYS A 53 -10.82 -16.33 -19.76
N THR A 54 -11.12 -15.04 -19.64
CA THR A 54 -12.46 -14.52 -19.94
C THR A 54 -12.54 -13.70 -21.22
N GLY A 55 -11.43 -13.10 -21.68
CA GLY A 55 -11.40 -12.14 -22.79
C GLY A 55 -12.27 -10.90 -22.55
N SER A 56 -12.79 -10.70 -21.32
CA SER A 56 -13.80 -9.70 -21.00
C SER A 56 -13.24 -8.60 -20.10
N ALA A 57 -13.16 -7.38 -20.65
CA ALA A 57 -12.83 -6.19 -19.89
C ALA A 57 -13.83 -5.91 -18.77
N THR A 58 -15.11 -6.23 -18.97
CA THR A 58 -16.17 -6.03 -17.97
C THR A 58 -15.94 -6.90 -16.73
N ILE A 59 -15.65 -8.20 -16.93
CA ILE A 59 -15.36 -9.12 -15.81
C ILE A 59 -14.10 -8.67 -15.09
N PHE A 60 -13.06 -8.33 -15.82
CA PHE A 60 -11.80 -7.81 -15.27
C PHE A 60 -12.05 -6.54 -14.43
N ALA A 61 -12.77 -5.55 -14.99
CA ALA A 61 -13.13 -4.32 -14.29
C ALA A 61 -13.96 -4.58 -13.03
N SER A 62 -14.91 -5.54 -13.08
CA SER A 62 -15.74 -5.89 -11.94
C SER A 62 -14.94 -6.47 -10.77
N VAL A 63 -13.94 -7.31 -11.05
CA VAL A 63 -13.04 -7.87 -10.03
C VAL A 63 -12.19 -6.77 -9.38
N LEU A 64 -11.70 -5.82 -10.16
CA LEU A 64 -10.97 -4.67 -9.63
C LEU A 64 -11.88 -3.75 -8.80
N ALA A 65 -13.06 -3.42 -9.32
CA ALA A 65 -14.00 -2.50 -8.68
C ALA A 65 -14.49 -3.02 -7.32
N ILE A 66 -14.80 -4.32 -7.22
CA ILE A 66 -15.29 -4.92 -5.96
C ILE A 66 -14.22 -4.85 -4.85
N SER A 67 -12.93 -4.83 -5.21
CA SER A 67 -11.83 -4.72 -4.25
C SER A 67 -11.62 -3.30 -3.72
N ILE A 68 -12.08 -2.28 -4.44
CA ILE A 68 -11.94 -0.87 -4.03
C ILE A 68 -12.91 -0.52 -2.91
N VAL A 69 -14.13 -1.07 -2.94
CA VAL A 69 -15.19 -0.75 -1.99
C VAL A 69 -14.78 -1.00 -0.52
N PRO A 70 -14.25 -2.19 -0.15
CA PRO A 70 -13.77 -2.42 1.21
C PRO A 70 -12.65 -1.45 1.62
N THR A 71 -11.72 -1.13 0.72
CA THR A 71 -10.62 -0.22 1.00
C THR A 71 -11.14 1.16 1.39
N ILE A 72 -12.09 1.72 0.64
CA ILE A 72 -12.68 3.04 0.94
C ILE A 72 -13.41 3.02 2.28
N LEU A 73 -14.21 1.98 2.54
CA LEU A 73 -15.04 1.89 3.74
C LEU A 73 -14.23 1.61 5.00
N LEU A 74 -13.16 0.82 4.90
CA LEU A 74 -12.40 0.36 6.06
C LEU A 74 -11.15 1.21 6.36
N SER A 75 -10.65 1.99 5.42
CA SER A 75 -9.46 2.83 5.60
C SER A 75 -9.53 3.75 6.82
N PRO A 76 -10.66 4.42 7.17
CA PRO A 76 -10.74 5.24 8.38
C PRO A 76 -10.56 4.42 9.67
N PHE A 77 -11.02 3.16 9.68
CA PHE A 77 -10.86 2.27 10.84
C PHE A 77 -9.42 1.78 11.01
N GLY A 78 -8.64 1.75 9.92
CA GLY A 78 -7.22 1.40 9.96
C GLY A 78 -6.40 2.38 10.81
N GLY A 79 -6.68 3.68 10.71
CA GLY A 79 -6.07 4.71 11.55
C GLY A 79 -6.35 4.47 13.04
N VAL A 80 -7.61 4.22 13.40
CA VAL A 80 -8.00 3.93 14.80
C VAL A 80 -7.32 2.67 15.33
N LEU A 81 -7.23 1.62 14.52
CA LEU A 81 -6.53 0.41 14.93
C LEU A 81 -5.04 0.70 15.17
N ALA A 82 -4.40 1.48 14.29
CA ALA A 82 -2.99 1.87 14.42
C ALA A 82 -2.70 2.73 15.66
N ASP A 83 -3.70 3.46 16.16
CA ASP A 83 -3.57 4.26 17.38
C ASP A 83 -3.83 3.44 18.66
N ARG A 84 -4.53 2.32 18.55
CA ARG A 84 -4.92 1.48 19.70
C ARG A 84 -4.04 0.26 19.92
N VAL A 85 -3.43 -0.27 18.88
CA VAL A 85 -2.65 -1.52 18.92
C VAL A 85 -1.20 -1.23 18.51
N ASN A 86 -0.28 -2.06 18.99
CA ASN A 86 1.12 -1.95 18.57
C ASN A 86 1.23 -2.14 17.05
N ARG A 87 1.73 -1.12 16.37
CA ARG A 87 1.83 -1.05 14.91
C ARG A 87 2.62 -2.20 14.30
N ARG A 88 3.70 -2.62 14.99
CA ARG A 88 4.46 -3.82 14.61
C ARG A 88 3.57 -5.06 14.57
N THR A 89 2.78 -5.28 15.63
CA THR A 89 1.89 -6.44 15.72
C THR A 89 0.86 -6.43 14.61
N ILE A 90 0.32 -5.25 14.26
CA ILE A 90 -0.63 -5.11 13.15
C ILE A 90 0.04 -5.50 11.84
N MET A 91 1.21 -4.91 11.49
CA MET A 91 1.92 -5.19 10.24
C MET A 91 2.23 -6.69 10.10
N VAL A 92 2.89 -7.29 11.10
CA VAL A 92 3.21 -8.73 11.12
C VAL A 92 1.96 -9.60 10.95
N ALA A 93 0.86 -9.26 11.63
CA ALA A 93 -0.37 -10.02 11.51
C ALA A 93 -1.00 -9.90 10.12
N LEU A 94 -1.03 -8.70 9.54
CA LEU A 94 -1.59 -8.46 8.21
C LEU A 94 -0.82 -9.20 7.13
N ASP A 95 0.52 -9.15 7.16
CA ASP A 95 1.36 -9.87 6.21
C ASP A 95 1.26 -11.39 6.39
N ALA A 96 1.27 -11.89 7.63
CA ALA A 96 1.09 -13.31 7.90
C ALA A 96 -0.27 -13.83 7.41
N ILE A 97 -1.35 -13.08 7.66
CA ILE A 97 -2.69 -13.41 7.17
C ILE A 97 -2.73 -13.36 5.64
N SER A 98 -2.10 -12.37 5.00
CA SER A 98 -1.99 -12.26 3.55
C SER A 98 -1.26 -13.47 2.95
N ALA A 99 -0.15 -13.89 3.54
CA ALA A 99 0.58 -15.10 3.10
C ALA A 99 -0.30 -16.35 3.17
N VAL A 100 -1.00 -16.56 4.29
CA VAL A 100 -1.90 -17.70 4.48
C VAL A 100 -3.08 -17.65 3.50
N LEU A 101 -3.67 -16.47 3.30
CA LEU A 101 -4.78 -16.27 2.36
C LEU A 101 -4.36 -16.62 0.92
N VAL A 102 -3.20 -16.14 0.47
CA VAL A 102 -2.71 -16.44 -0.88
C VAL A 102 -2.34 -17.91 -1.01
N LEU A 103 -1.76 -18.53 0.02
CA LEU A 103 -1.46 -19.95 0.05
C LEU A 103 -2.76 -20.80 -0.05
N ALA A 104 -3.77 -20.48 0.75
CA ALA A 104 -5.07 -21.14 0.68
C ALA A 104 -5.70 -21.01 -0.70
N SER A 105 -5.66 -19.81 -1.29
CA SER A 105 -6.15 -19.55 -2.65
C SER A 105 -5.35 -20.35 -3.70
N ALA A 106 -4.03 -20.47 -3.54
CA ALA A 106 -3.18 -21.27 -4.45
C ALA A 106 -3.57 -22.75 -4.42
N ILE A 107 -3.90 -23.30 -3.24
CA ILE A 107 -4.37 -24.69 -3.10
C ILE A 107 -5.74 -24.85 -3.80
N VAL A 108 -6.66 -23.92 -3.59
CA VAL A 108 -7.95 -23.92 -4.30
C VAL A 108 -7.76 -23.91 -5.81
N PHE A 109 -6.93 -22.99 -6.33
CA PHE A 109 -6.67 -22.90 -7.77
C PHE A 109 -5.93 -24.14 -8.33
N ALA A 110 -5.11 -24.79 -7.52
CA ALA A 110 -4.46 -26.05 -7.93
C ALA A 110 -5.45 -27.21 -8.11
N THR A 111 -6.54 -27.20 -7.34
CA THR A 111 -7.57 -28.26 -7.37
C THR A 111 -8.73 -27.95 -8.31
N THR A 112 -9.20 -26.71 -8.34
CA THR A 112 -10.39 -26.28 -9.11
C THR A 112 -10.05 -25.58 -10.43
N GLY A 113 -8.79 -25.18 -10.63
CA GLY A 113 -8.37 -24.36 -11.75
C GLY A 113 -8.85 -22.91 -11.65
N PHE A 114 -9.14 -22.28 -12.78
CA PHE A 114 -9.65 -20.92 -12.84
C PHE A 114 -11.05 -20.83 -12.26
N HIS A 115 -11.21 -20.03 -11.21
CA HIS A 115 -12.50 -19.79 -10.56
C HIS A 115 -12.66 -18.32 -10.19
N ILE A 116 -13.48 -17.59 -10.95
CA ILE A 116 -13.61 -16.13 -10.84
C ILE A 116 -14.06 -15.66 -9.45
N VAL A 117 -14.97 -16.38 -8.81
CA VAL A 117 -15.45 -16.03 -7.47
C VAL A 117 -14.34 -16.16 -6.43
N ALA A 118 -13.51 -17.22 -6.52
CA ALA A 118 -12.38 -17.38 -5.62
C ALA A 118 -11.33 -16.29 -5.82
N ILE A 119 -11.07 -15.87 -7.06
CA ILE A 119 -10.19 -14.73 -7.38
C ILE A 119 -10.74 -13.44 -6.76
N ALA A 120 -12.03 -13.15 -7.00
CA ALA A 120 -12.68 -11.97 -6.45
C ALA A 120 -12.65 -11.95 -4.91
N THR A 121 -12.94 -13.09 -4.27
CA THR A 121 -12.89 -13.24 -2.80
C THR A 121 -11.48 -12.97 -2.27
N MET A 122 -10.46 -13.58 -2.87
CA MET A 122 -9.07 -13.35 -2.48
C MET A 122 -8.69 -11.87 -2.62
N GLN A 123 -9.03 -11.23 -3.75
CA GLN A 123 -8.73 -9.81 -3.99
C GLN A 123 -9.45 -8.88 -2.99
N VAL A 124 -10.71 -9.16 -2.65
CA VAL A 124 -11.46 -8.42 -1.64
C VAL A 124 -10.81 -8.57 -0.26
N LEU A 125 -10.45 -9.79 0.14
CA LEU A 125 -9.81 -10.02 1.44
C LEU A 125 -8.42 -9.35 1.53
N LEU A 126 -7.61 -9.41 0.47
CA LEU A 126 -6.34 -8.68 0.41
C LEU A 126 -6.56 -7.16 0.46
N ALA A 127 -7.60 -6.64 -0.19
CA ALA A 127 -7.95 -5.22 -0.14
C ALA A 127 -8.39 -4.78 1.27
N VAL A 128 -9.11 -5.64 1.99
CA VAL A 128 -9.45 -5.43 3.41
C VAL A 128 -8.17 -5.32 4.25
N LEU A 129 -7.24 -6.28 4.11
CA LEU A 129 -5.98 -6.25 4.84
C LEU A 129 -5.15 -4.99 4.52
N GLY A 130 -5.04 -4.63 3.24
CA GLY A 130 -4.34 -3.43 2.79
C GLY A 130 -4.95 -2.12 3.29
N ALA A 131 -6.27 -2.08 3.53
CA ALA A 131 -6.94 -0.92 4.12
C ALA A 131 -6.46 -0.60 5.55
N PHE A 132 -5.97 -1.60 6.28
CA PHE A 132 -5.38 -1.44 7.62
C PHE A 132 -3.86 -1.26 7.56
N GLU A 133 -3.18 -1.82 6.59
CA GLU A 133 -1.71 -1.78 6.46
C GLU A 133 -1.20 -0.36 6.20
N THR A 134 -1.73 0.31 5.19
CA THR A 134 -1.29 1.66 4.80
C THR A 134 -1.33 2.68 5.94
N PRO A 135 -2.44 2.87 6.68
CA PRO A 135 -2.45 3.81 7.79
C PRO A 135 -1.55 3.37 8.96
N THR A 136 -1.35 2.07 9.17
CA THR A 136 -0.46 1.54 10.20
C THR A 136 1.00 1.92 9.93
N VAL A 137 1.47 1.75 8.70
CA VAL A 137 2.82 2.15 8.28
C VAL A 137 3.01 3.65 8.37
N GLN A 138 2.05 4.44 7.90
CA GLN A 138 2.10 5.90 7.99
C GLN A 138 2.15 6.39 9.43
N ALA A 139 1.45 5.74 10.35
CA ALA A 139 1.49 6.05 11.77
C ALA A 139 2.82 5.62 12.45
N ALA A 140 3.49 4.56 11.96
CA ALA A 140 4.75 4.09 12.53
C ALA A 140 5.91 5.07 12.32
N LEU A 141 5.95 5.79 11.19
CA LEU A 141 7.02 6.72 10.84
C LEU A 141 7.18 7.89 11.84
N PRO A 142 6.15 8.65 12.21
CA PRO A 142 6.25 9.70 13.21
C PRO A 142 6.75 9.17 14.56
N GLN A 143 6.33 7.97 14.95
CA GLN A 143 6.77 7.33 16.18
C GLN A 143 8.27 7.01 16.16
N MET A 144 8.78 6.50 15.04
CA MET A 144 10.20 6.18 14.88
C MET A 144 11.09 7.42 14.88
N PHE A 145 10.61 8.55 14.37
CA PHE A 145 11.38 9.77 14.18
C PHE A 145 11.05 10.88 15.18
N ARG A 146 10.17 10.63 16.15
CA ARG A 146 9.71 11.64 17.14
C ARG A 146 10.83 12.43 17.80
N GLN A 147 11.95 11.76 18.12
CA GLN A 147 13.09 12.35 18.81
C GLN A 147 14.16 12.96 17.87
N TYR A 148 14.02 12.84 16.55
CA TYR A 148 15.05 13.23 15.56
C TYR A 148 14.71 14.45 14.72
N GLY A 149 13.57 15.08 14.98
CA GLY A 149 13.14 16.31 14.34
C GLY A 149 12.47 16.13 12.97
N PRO A 150 11.80 17.20 12.49
CA PRO A 150 10.93 17.14 11.31
C PRO A 150 11.69 16.92 9.98
N ALA A 151 12.97 17.28 9.91
CA ALA A 151 13.79 17.05 8.70
C ALA A 151 14.03 15.57 8.46
N THR A 152 14.43 14.82 9.49
CA THR A 152 14.65 13.36 9.44
C THR A 152 13.36 12.61 9.14
N MET A 153 12.24 13.05 9.72
CA MET A 153 10.92 12.49 9.44
C MET A 153 10.54 12.65 7.95
N ARG A 154 10.75 13.85 7.36
CA ARG A 154 10.48 14.07 5.92
C ARG A 154 11.34 13.19 5.03
N GLN A 155 12.61 13.00 5.38
CA GLN A 155 13.50 12.10 4.64
C GLN A 155 13.04 10.63 4.74
N GLY A 156 12.62 10.18 5.92
CA GLY A 156 12.05 8.84 6.11
C GLY A 156 10.78 8.62 5.27
N MET A 157 9.88 9.60 5.26
CA MET A 157 8.68 9.55 4.39
C MET A 157 9.05 9.51 2.90
N ALA A 158 10.06 10.29 2.47
CA ALA A 158 10.53 10.27 1.09
C ALA A 158 11.07 8.88 0.69
N VAL A 159 11.83 8.22 1.56
CA VAL A 159 12.32 6.85 1.32
C VAL A 159 11.16 5.87 1.16
N ILE A 160 10.16 5.90 2.05
CA ILE A 160 8.98 5.03 1.93
C ILE A 160 8.23 5.29 0.62
N ASN A 161 8.02 6.55 0.24
CA ASN A 161 7.38 6.89 -1.03
C ASN A 161 8.18 6.38 -2.24
N GLN A 162 9.51 6.47 -2.22
CA GLN A 162 10.36 5.91 -3.27
C GLN A 162 10.25 4.39 -3.36
N VAL A 163 10.21 3.71 -2.21
CA VAL A 163 10.00 2.25 -2.18
C VAL A 163 8.63 1.88 -2.72
N GLN A 164 7.58 2.62 -2.39
CA GLN A 164 6.24 2.42 -2.96
C GLN A 164 6.24 2.58 -4.47
N GLN A 165 6.89 3.61 -5.01
CA GLN A 165 7.00 3.82 -6.45
C GLN A 165 7.77 2.69 -7.13
N LEU A 166 8.92 2.28 -6.61
CA LEU A 166 9.70 1.17 -7.13
C LEU A 166 8.91 -0.15 -7.07
N SER A 167 8.21 -0.41 -5.96
CA SER A 167 7.37 -1.60 -5.79
C SER A 167 6.14 -1.60 -6.71
N SER A 168 5.75 -0.47 -7.27
CA SER A 168 4.70 -0.36 -8.29
C SER A 168 5.24 -0.59 -9.70
N LEU A 169 6.41 -0.04 -10.02
CA LEU A 169 7.01 -0.08 -11.36
C LEU A 169 7.62 -1.45 -11.69
N LEU A 170 8.40 -2.01 -10.77
CA LEU A 170 9.10 -3.28 -11.00
C LEU A 170 8.16 -4.43 -11.39
N PRO A 171 6.99 -4.62 -10.75
CA PRO A 171 6.04 -5.66 -11.12
C PRO A 171 5.47 -5.50 -12.53
N SER A 172 5.31 -4.29 -13.04
CA SER A 172 4.84 -4.07 -14.41
C SER A 172 5.83 -4.65 -15.44
N PHE A 173 7.13 -4.39 -15.26
CA PHE A 173 8.16 -4.95 -16.13
C PHE A 173 8.38 -6.44 -15.91
N LEU A 174 8.67 -6.83 -14.68
CA LEU A 174 9.02 -8.21 -14.33
C LEU A 174 7.80 -9.13 -14.39
N GLY A 175 6.64 -8.63 -13.97
CA GLY A 175 5.39 -9.38 -13.91
C GLY A 175 4.94 -9.88 -15.28
N GLY A 176 5.08 -9.03 -16.32
CA GLY A 176 4.76 -9.42 -17.68
C GLY A 176 5.60 -10.57 -18.19
N VAL A 177 6.92 -10.47 -18.02
CA VAL A 177 7.87 -11.51 -18.41
C VAL A 177 7.67 -12.79 -17.61
N LEU A 178 7.63 -12.68 -16.29
CA LEU A 178 7.51 -13.85 -15.40
C LEU A 178 6.14 -14.54 -15.55
N TYR A 179 5.06 -13.77 -15.73
CA TYR A 179 3.76 -14.33 -15.98
C TYR A 179 3.70 -15.06 -17.35
N ALA A 180 4.27 -14.47 -18.40
CA ALA A 180 4.30 -15.09 -19.73
C ALA A 180 5.11 -16.40 -19.75
N MET A 181 6.21 -16.47 -18.99
CA MET A 181 7.08 -17.64 -18.93
C MET A 181 6.58 -18.75 -18.00
N PHE A 182 6.06 -18.38 -16.83
CA PHE A 182 5.80 -19.32 -15.74
C PHE A 182 4.33 -19.34 -15.28
N GLY A 183 3.52 -18.43 -15.80
CA GLY A 183 2.09 -18.33 -15.48
C GLY A 183 1.81 -17.93 -14.03
N ILE A 184 0.54 -18.14 -13.62
CA ILE A 184 0.02 -17.69 -12.32
C ILE A 184 0.68 -18.37 -11.12
N ARG A 185 1.13 -19.64 -11.27
CA ARG A 185 1.67 -20.41 -10.14
C ARG A 185 2.92 -19.77 -9.54
N LEU A 186 3.88 -19.36 -10.38
CA LEU A 186 5.09 -18.69 -9.90
C LEU A 186 4.75 -17.36 -9.23
N MET A 187 3.80 -16.59 -9.78
CA MET A 187 3.39 -15.32 -9.22
C MET A 187 2.80 -15.47 -7.81
N MET A 188 1.99 -16.51 -7.58
CA MET A 188 1.47 -16.82 -6.25
C MET A 188 2.57 -17.23 -5.28
N ILE A 189 3.56 -18.02 -5.71
CA ILE A 189 4.71 -18.41 -4.88
C ILE A 189 5.52 -17.16 -4.49
N ILE A 190 5.78 -16.25 -5.43
CA ILE A 190 6.47 -14.98 -5.17
C ILE A 190 5.70 -14.17 -4.13
N ALA A 191 4.37 -14.03 -4.28
CA ALA A 191 3.55 -13.27 -3.35
C ALA A 191 3.56 -13.90 -1.93
N ILE A 192 3.41 -15.22 -1.82
CA ILE A 192 3.47 -15.93 -0.53
C ILE A 192 4.84 -15.72 0.13
N ALA A 193 5.93 -15.89 -0.62
CA ALA A 193 7.29 -15.68 -0.11
C ALA A 193 7.52 -14.23 0.31
N SER A 194 6.98 -13.25 -0.44
CA SER A 194 7.08 -11.84 -0.13
C SER A 194 6.33 -11.49 1.16
N PHE A 195 5.07 -11.87 1.30
CA PHE A 195 4.32 -11.62 2.52
C PHE A 195 4.92 -12.33 3.74
N ALA A 196 5.31 -13.60 3.62
CA ALA A 196 5.96 -14.33 4.70
C ALA A 196 7.32 -13.72 5.08
N GLY A 197 8.11 -13.31 4.09
CA GLY A 197 9.40 -12.63 4.29
C GLY A 197 9.23 -11.26 4.95
N ALA A 198 8.23 -10.47 4.54
CA ALA A 198 7.90 -9.19 5.16
C ALA A 198 7.50 -9.38 6.63
N ALA A 199 6.56 -10.28 6.92
CA ALA A 199 6.16 -10.61 8.29
C ALA A 199 7.36 -11.04 9.16
N ALA A 200 8.27 -11.85 8.60
CA ALA A 200 9.48 -12.27 9.30
C ALA A 200 10.42 -11.08 9.61
N LEU A 201 10.64 -10.18 8.65
CA LEU A 201 11.45 -8.97 8.85
C LEU A 201 10.84 -8.04 9.89
N GLU A 202 9.54 -7.83 9.82
CA GLU A 202 8.80 -6.95 10.72
C GLU A 202 8.74 -7.48 12.16
N CYS A 203 8.84 -8.79 12.36
CA CYS A 203 8.99 -9.39 13.68
C CYS A 203 10.23 -8.89 14.45
N PHE A 204 11.25 -8.43 13.78
CA PHE A 204 12.47 -7.92 14.39
C PHE A 204 12.47 -6.42 14.65
N ILE A 205 11.45 -5.68 14.22
CA ILE A 205 11.30 -4.24 14.46
C ILE A 205 10.96 -4.01 15.93
N ARG A 206 11.58 -3.01 16.53
CA ARG A 206 11.31 -2.58 17.91
C ARG A 206 10.50 -1.29 17.88
N LEU A 207 9.18 -1.40 17.90
CA LEU A 207 8.26 -0.28 18.08
C LEU A 207 7.65 -0.35 19.47
N SER A 208 7.72 0.75 20.22
CA SER A 208 7.02 0.88 21.50
C SER A 208 5.50 0.85 21.26
N ALA A 209 4.74 0.43 22.27
CA ALA A 209 3.30 0.61 22.22
C ALA A 209 2.98 2.12 22.08
N PRO A 210 1.86 2.50 21.44
CA PRO A 210 1.42 3.90 21.39
C PRO A 210 1.32 4.46 22.81
N ASP A 211 1.92 5.63 23.02
CA ASP A 211 1.81 6.36 24.27
C ASP A 211 0.36 6.85 24.39
N ARG A 212 -0.42 6.19 25.24
CA ARG A 212 -1.82 6.55 25.47
C ARG A 212 -1.84 7.70 26.47
N GLY A 213 -1.89 8.94 25.98
CA GLY A 213 -2.39 10.04 26.81
C GLY A 213 -3.84 9.77 27.20
N ASP A 214 -4.26 10.25 28.35
CA ASP A 214 -5.66 10.13 28.86
C ASP A 214 -6.70 10.91 28.02
N GLU A 215 -6.38 11.34 26.81
CA GLU A 215 -7.31 12.04 25.93
C GLU A 215 -8.21 11.02 25.21
N GLU A 216 -9.51 11.15 25.43
CA GLU A 216 -10.53 10.45 24.65
C GLU A 216 -10.44 10.94 23.19
N LEU A 217 -9.86 10.12 22.33
CA LEU A 217 -9.83 10.40 20.88
C LEU A 217 -11.26 10.33 20.34
N PRO A 218 -11.69 11.32 19.55
CA PRO A 218 -13.00 11.29 18.89
C PRO A 218 -13.14 10.01 18.06
N THR A 219 -14.37 9.55 17.91
CA THR A 219 -14.60 8.35 17.10
C THR A 219 -14.29 8.65 15.62
N PRO A 220 -13.74 7.69 14.85
CA PRO A 220 -13.42 7.89 13.43
C PRO A 220 -14.61 8.39 12.61
N LEU A 221 -15.81 8.00 13.02
CA LEU A 221 -17.05 8.39 12.35
C LEU A 221 -17.37 9.88 12.61
N GLU A 222 -17.06 10.39 13.81
CA GLU A 222 -17.21 11.80 14.15
C GLU A 222 -16.21 12.66 13.39
N ASP A 223 -14.95 12.25 13.31
CA ASP A 223 -13.92 12.94 12.54
C ASP A 223 -14.24 12.95 11.05
N LEU A 224 -14.68 11.83 10.49
CA LEU A 224 -15.13 11.75 9.11
C LEU A 224 -16.31 12.69 8.84
N LYS A 225 -17.30 12.70 9.73
CA LYS A 225 -18.49 13.56 9.63
C LYS A 225 -18.11 15.05 9.74
N ALA A 226 -17.19 15.38 10.63
CA ALA A 226 -16.67 16.74 10.78
C ALA A 226 -15.90 17.20 9.53
N GLY A 227 -15.03 16.33 8.98
CA GLY A 227 -14.29 16.59 7.75
C GLY A 227 -15.20 16.79 6.53
N VAL A 228 -16.18 15.91 6.34
CA VAL A 228 -17.17 16.03 5.25
C VAL A 228 -18.00 17.31 5.42
N ARG A 229 -18.46 17.61 6.63
CA ARG A 229 -19.20 18.85 6.90
C ARG A 229 -18.39 20.11 6.59
N PHE A 230 -17.10 20.12 6.99
CA PHE A 230 -16.17 21.21 6.70
C PHE A 230 -16.02 21.43 5.19
N LEU A 231 -15.80 20.36 4.42
CA LEU A 231 -15.65 20.46 2.96
C LEU A 231 -16.93 20.97 2.28
N ILE A 232 -18.10 20.48 2.68
CA ILE A 232 -19.37 20.84 2.04
C ILE A 232 -19.84 22.24 2.44
N LYS A 233 -19.73 22.59 3.75
CA LYS A 233 -20.29 23.84 4.27
C LYS A 233 -19.29 25.00 4.28
N ASP A 234 -18.06 24.74 4.76
CA ASP A 234 -17.10 25.82 5.01
C ASP A 234 -16.20 26.07 3.80
N ARG A 235 -15.98 25.06 2.95
CA ARG A 235 -15.09 25.15 1.77
C ARG A 235 -15.70 24.54 0.50
N PRO A 236 -16.88 24.99 0.03
CA PRO A 236 -17.58 24.39 -1.11
C PRO A 236 -16.79 24.43 -2.42
N ASN A 237 -15.93 25.42 -2.62
CA ASN A 237 -15.08 25.49 -3.82
C ASN A 237 -13.99 24.42 -3.81
N VAL A 238 -13.43 24.11 -2.63
CA VAL A 238 -12.47 23.00 -2.47
C VAL A 238 -13.17 21.66 -2.74
N PHE A 239 -14.39 21.50 -2.24
CA PHE A 239 -15.19 20.29 -2.50
C PHE A 239 -15.47 20.10 -3.99
N ARG A 240 -15.85 21.16 -4.73
CA ARG A 240 -16.05 21.10 -6.19
C ARG A 240 -14.78 20.73 -6.94
N LEU A 241 -13.64 21.32 -6.54
CA LEU A 241 -12.33 20.97 -7.11
C LEU A 241 -11.97 19.49 -6.86
N LEU A 242 -12.22 18.98 -5.66
CA LEU A 242 -12.02 17.58 -5.31
C LEU A 242 -12.92 16.65 -6.13
N LEU A 243 -14.18 17.01 -6.34
CA LEU A 243 -15.09 16.25 -7.19
C LEU A 243 -14.63 16.22 -8.66
N PHE A 244 -14.16 17.35 -9.19
CA PHE A 244 -13.60 17.41 -10.53
C PHE A 244 -12.32 16.55 -10.64
N ALA A 245 -11.42 16.67 -9.70
CA ALA A 245 -10.21 15.84 -9.64
C ALA A 245 -10.56 14.34 -9.51
N ALA A 246 -11.55 13.99 -8.69
CA ALA A 246 -12.02 12.61 -8.56
C ALA A 246 -12.61 12.07 -9.87
N ALA A 247 -13.42 12.87 -10.57
CA ALA A 247 -13.98 12.48 -11.87
C ALA A 247 -12.89 12.28 -12.93
N LEU A 248 -11.90 13.16 -12.98
CA LEU A 248 -10.75 13.05 -13.88
C LEU A 248 -9.93 11.78 -13.57
N ASN A 249 -9.62 11.57 -12.29
CA ASN A 249 -8.91 10.37 -11.85
C ASN A 249 -9.70 9.08 -12.13
N PHE A 250 -11.03 9.09 -11.98
CA PHE A 250 -11.87 7.95 -12.30
C PHE A 250 -11.71 7.52 -13.76
N VAL A 251 -11.70 8.47 -14.68
CA VAL A 251 -11.50 8.18 -16.12
C VAL A 251 -10.08 7.69 -16.38
N LEU A 252 -9.06 8.39 -15.86
CA LEU A 252 -7.66 8.05 -16.09
C LEU A 252 -7.28 6.68 -15.49
N ILE A 253 -7.66 6.44 -14.24
CA ILE A 253 -7.38 5.17 -13.55
C ILE A 253 -8.17 4.03 -14.20
N GLY A 254 -9.43 4.28 -14.57
CA GLY A 254 -10.26 3.29 -15.27
C GLY A 254 -9.66 2.87 -16.60
N TYR A 255 -9.19 3.85 -17.39
CA TYR A 255 -8.51 3.55 -18.65
C TYR A 255 -7.18 2.82 -18.43
N SER A 256 -6.31 3.32 -17.55
CA SER A 256 -5.00 2.71 -17.28
C SER A 256 -5.13 1.31 -16.67
N GLY A 257 -6.07 1.11 -15.75
CA GLY A 257 -6.25 -0.16 -15.04
C GLY A 257 -6.99 -1.24 -15.83
N VAL A 258 -7.87 -0.86 -16.76
CA VAL A 258 -8.73 -1.81 -17.50
C VAL A 258 -8.63 -1.63 -19.01
N GLY A 259 -8.81 -0.43 -19.49
CA GLY A 259 -8.85 -0.14 -20.92
C GLY A 259 -7.53 -0.44 -21.62
N PHE A 260 -6.43 -0.03 -21.01
CA PHE A 260 -5.08 -0.22 -21.55
C PHE A 260 -4.68 -1.70 -21.65
N PRO A 261 -4.74 -2.50 -20.57
CA PRO A 261 -4.45 -3.94 -20.66
C PRO A 261 -5.40 -4.67 -21.61
N TYR A 262 -6.70 -4.32 -21.63
CA TYR A 262 -7.65 -4.91 -22.57
C TYR A 262 -7.28 -4.60 -24.02
N THR A 263 -6.91 -3.36 -24.32
CA THR A 263 -6.51 -2.96 -25.68
C THR A 263 -5.28 -3.75 -26.12
N ILE A 264 -4.24 -3.83 -25.32
CA ILE A 264 -3.00 -4.53 -25.70
C ILE A 264 -3.21 -6.05 -25.80
N ARG A 265 -3.87 -6.63 -24.80
CA ARG A 265 -3.99 -8.08 -24.69
C ARG A 265 -5.08 -8.68 -25.58
N THR A 266 -6.24 -8.01 -25.66
CA THR A 266 -7.42 -8.60 -26.32
C THR A 266 -7.65 -8.02 -27.71
N VAL A 267 -7.52 -6.68 -27.87
CA VAL A 267 -7.78 -6.03 -29.17
C VAL A 267 -6.58 -6.21 -30.10
N LEU A 268 -5.36 -5.97 -29.61
CA LEU A 268 -4.12 -6.05 -30.42
C LEU A 268 -3.50 -7.44 -30.40
N GLY A 269 -3.88 -8.32 -29.43
CA GLY A 269 -3.42 -9.69 -29.37
C GLY A 269 -1.96 -9.87 -28.91
N PHE A 270 -1.36 -8.83 -28.30
CA PHE A 270 0.00 -8.93 -27.78
C PHE A 270 0.05 -9.76 -26.48
N ASP A 271 1.22 -10.24 -26.15
CA ASP A 271 1.45 -11.02 -24.93
C ASP A 271 1.56 -10.15 -23.66
N ALA A 272 1.63 -10.79 -22.48
CA ALA A 272 1.75 -10.10 -21.20
C ALA A 272 3.08 -9.35 -21.05
N THR A 273 4.13 -9.78 -21.76
CA THR A 273 5.43 -9.12 -21.74
C THR A 273 5.35 -7.74 -22.38
N VAL A 274 4.71 -7.63 -23.56
CA VAL A 274 4.50 -6.37 -24.25
C VAL A 274 3.67 -5.41 -23.40
N TYR A 275 2.59 -5.92 -22.79
CA TYR A 275 1.80 -5.12 -21.85
C TYR A 275 2.64 -4.64 -20.67
N GLY A 276 3.40 -5.52 -20.02
CA GLY A 276 4.22 -5.16 -18.87
C GLY A 276 5.29 -4.09 -19.18
N ILE A 277 5.94 -4.21 -20.36
CA ILE A 277 6.90 -3.20 -20.81
C ILE A 277 6.21 -1.86 -21.07
N ALA A 278 5.07 -1.87 -21.76
CA ALA A 278 4.33 -0.65 -22.08
C ALA A 278 3.82 0.05 -20.81
N ASP A 279 3.27 -0.70 -19.87
CA ASP A 279 2.77 -0.21 -18.58
C ASP A 279 3.93 0.36 -17.73
N GLY A 280 5.06 -0.35 -17.68
CA GLY A 280 6.27 0.11 -17.01
C GLY A 280 6.83 1.40 -17.60
N LEU A 281 6.85 1.56 -18.93
CA LEU A 281 7.29 2.81 -19.58
C LEU A 281 6.39 3.98 -19.25
N ILE A 282 5.07 3.78 -19.17
CA ILE A 282 4.12 4.80 -18.72
C ILE A 282 4.44 5.21 -17.28
N GLY A 283 4.68 4.25 -16.39
CA GLY A 283 5.03 4.50 -15.00
C GLY A 283 6.33 5.27 -14.79
N VAL A 284 7.32 5.12 -15.68
CA VAL A 284 8.59 5.89 -15.63
C VAL A 284 8.42 7.31 -16.15
N SER A 285 7.45 7.55 -17.04
CA SER A 285 7.23 8.87 -17.68
C SER A 285 6.39 9.83 -16.83
N GLY A 286 5.70 9.36 -15.79
CA GLY A 286 4.85 10.14 -14.87
C GLY A 286 5.53 10.43 -13.56
#